data_69a28f77e21bf6bbab2dd9ec26d3718f
#
_entry.id   69a28f77e21bf6bbab2dd9ec26d3718f
#
_cell.length_a   1.000
_cell.length_b   1.000
_cell.length_c   1.000
_cell.angle_alpha   90.00
_cell.angle_beta   90.00
_cell.angle_gamma   90.00
#
_symmetry.space_group_name_H-M   'P 1'
#
loop_
_entity.id
_entity.type
_entity.pdbx_description
1 polymer ?
#
loop_
_entity_poly.entity_id
_entity_poly.type
_entity_poly.pdbx_seq_one_letter_code
_entity_poly.pdbx_strand_id
1 'polypeptide(L)'
;MISKTCMITICGRPNVGKSTLTNALAGEKIAIVSDKPQTTRNRITAICQRGETQFVFLDTPGFHKPRTRLGDYMVGVVRQSVADVEAVVLVVEPVASVGPQEKELIAGIRAAKVPAVLAINKLDTVEPQRLLEVMAVYSQEYDFDAVVPISAKNGDGVEELLQELNAFAVGSPALFPEGVTTDQPEKQVCAELIREKLLLNLDREVPHGTAVEITRFTERDNGIIDLEATIYCEKASHKGIIIGKHGAMLKKIGETARQDIEAFMGTKVYLQTWVKVKEKWRDSQFLLRNFGFTDN
;
A
#
# COMPACT_ATOMS: atom_id res chain seq x y z
N MET A 1 13.27 23.99 -9.12
CA MET A 1 13.87 22.93 -9.98
C MET A 1 14.39 21.85 -9.06
N ILE A 2 14.07 20.61 -9.31
CA ILE A 2 14.54 19.46 -8.50
C ILE A 2 16.04 19.26 -8.76
N SER A 3 16.81 19.20 -7.69
CA SER A 3 18.26 18.97 -7.70
C SER A 3 18.68 17.78 -6.85
N LYS A 4 17.76 17.24 -6.08
CA LYS A 4 17.97 16.07 -5.19
C LYS A 4 16.85 15.06 -5.32
N THR A 5 17.17 13.79 -5.09
CA THR A 5 16.19 12.71 -5.00
C THR A 5 16.45 11.84 -3.76
N CYS A 6 15.41 11.23 -3.23
CA CYS A 6 15.52 10.27 -2.15
C CYS A 6 14.53 9.13 -2.41
N MET A 7 15.03 7.92 -2.64
CA MET A 7 14.22 6.71 -2.72
C MET A 7 14.12 6.07 -1.34
N ILE A 8 12.92 5.79 -0.89
CA ILE A 8 12.65 5.36 0.48
C ILE A 8 11.73 4.14 0.47
N THR A 9 12.11 3.09 1.14
CA THR A 9 11.21 1.95 1.37
C THR A 9 10.40 2.14 2.65
N ILE A 10 9.08 2.03 2.56
CA ILE A 10 8.17 1.97 3.70
C ILE A 10 7.92 0.50 4.03
N CYS A 11 8.35 0.05 5.20
CA CYS A 11 8.14 -1.31 5.67
C CYS A 11 7.50 -1.34 7.07
N GLY A 12 6.99 -2.50 7.49
CA GLY A 12 6.32 -2.68 8.77
C GLY A 12 5.32 -3.84 8.73
N ARG A 13 4.78 -4.20 9.90
CA ARG A 13 3.73 -5.22 10.00
C ARG A 13 2.47 -4.86 9.20
N PRO A 14 1.57 -5.81 8.93
CA PRO A 14 0.22 -5.48 8.47
C PRO A 14 -0.48 -4.52 9.43
N ASN A 15 -1.29 -3.62 8.89
CA ASN A 15 -2.19 -2.70 9.63
C ASN A 15 -1.53 -1.62 10.50
N VAL A 16 -0.21 -1.44 10.43
CA VAL A 16 0.47 -0.32 11.11
C VAL A 16 0.22 1.04 10.46
N GLY A 17 -0.40 1.07 9.26
CA GLY A 17 -0.78 2.29 8.56
C GLY A 17 0.18 2.72 7.44
N LYS A 18 0.97 1.80 6.86
CA LYS A 18 1.88 2.08 5.73
C LYS A 18 1.17 2.75 4.56
N SER A 19 0.11 2.14 4.03
CA SER A 19 -0.65 2.68 2.88
C SER A 19 -1.38 3.99 3.22
N THR A 20 -1.77 4.21 4.48
CA THR A 20 -2.30 5.50 4.93
C THR A 20 -1.22 6.58 4.88
N LEU A 21 0.00 6.26 5.34
CA LEU A 21 1.17 7.14 5.23
C LEU A 21 1.51 7.41 3.77
N THR A 22 1.51 6.39 2.93
CA THR A 22 1.77 6.50 1.48
C THR A 22 0.80 7.49 0.81
N ASN A 23 -0.50 7.40 1.10
CA ASN A 23 -1.49 8.36 0.60
C ASN A 23 -1.28 9.78 1.15
N ALA A 24 -0.93 9.92 2.43
CA ALA A 24 -0.64 11.22 3.02
C ALA A 24 0.59 11.88 2.38
N LEU A 25 1.63 11.11 2.06
CA LEU A 25 2.84 11.57 1.39
C LEU A 25 2.58 11.95 -0.07
N ALA A 26 1.78 11.14 -0.80
CA ALA A 26 1.39 11.43 -2.18
C ALA A 26 0.42 12.62 -2.31
N GLY A 27 -0.33 12.92 -1.25
CA GLY A 27 -1.39 13.94 -1.26
C GLY A 27 -2.69 13.49 -1.93
N GLU A 28 -2.78 12.22 -2.35
CA GLU A 28 -3.97 11.62 -2.95
C GLU A 28 -4.07 10.11 -2.67
N LYS A 29 -5.22 9.53 -2.97
CA LYS A 29 -5.49 8.11 -2.73
C LYS A 29 -4.96 7.22 -3.87
N ILE A 30 -3.70 6.82 -3.78
CA ILE A 30 -3.04 5.88 -4.72
C ILE A 30 -2.93 4.45 -4.16
N ALA A 31 -3.01 4.30 -2.85
CA ALA A 31 -2.96 3.02 -2.14
C ALA A 31 -4.27 2.75 -1.43
N ILE A 32 -4.72 1.51 -1.46
CA ILE A 32 -5.93 1.10 -0.75
C ILE A 32 -5.66 0.90 0.75
N VAL A 33 -6.67 1.20 1.56
CA VAL A 33 -6.57 1.14 3.02
C VAL A 33 -7.65 0.23 3.59
N SER A 34 -7.28 -0.73 4.41
CA SER A 34 -8.21 -1.52 5.21
C SER A 34 -7.54 -2.03 6.49
N ASP A 35 -8.35 -2.43 7.46
CA ASP A 35 -7.93 -3.08 8.71
C ASP A 35 -7.58 -4.58 8.50
N LYS A 36 -7.78 -5.10 7.30
CA LYS A 36 -7.56 -6.51 6.98
C LYS A 36 -6.10 -6.77 6.54
N PRO A 37 -5.51 -7.92 6.93
CA PRO A 37 -4.17 -8.26 6.46
C PRO A 37 -4.15 -8.48 4.93
N GLN A 38 -2.98 -8.33 4.31
CA GLN A 38 -2.77 -8.42 2.86
C GLN A 38 -3.56 -7.37 2.05
N THR A 39 -3.73 -6.17 2.61
CA THR A 39 -4.32 -5.02 1.91
C THR A 39 -3.43 -4.63 0.74
N THR A 40 -2.18 -4.30 0.96
CA THR A 40 -1.18 -4.09 -0.11
C THR A 40 -0.58 -5.42 -0.52
N ARG A 41 -0.57 -5.74 -1.81
CA ARG A 41 -0.01 -6.98 -2.37
C ARG A 41 1.17 -6.75 -3.29
N ASN A 42 1.19 -5.65 -4.01
CA ASN A 42 2.28 -5.20 -4.87
C ASN A 42 3.01 -4.03 -4.21
N ARG A 43 4.23 -3.76 -4.68
CA ARG A 43 4.92 -2.51 -4.36
C ARG A 43 4.14 -1.35 -4.99
N ILE A 44 3.89 -0.30 -4.22
CA ILE A 44 3.25 0.93 -4.66
C ILE A 44 4.29 2.04 -4.60
N THR A 45 4.48 2.76 -5.68
CA THR A 45 5.35 3.93 -5.73
C THR A 45 4.52 5.17 -5.47
N ALA A 46 4.89 5.95 -4.45
CA ALA A 46 4.35 7.27 -4.18
C ALA A 46 5.43 8.32 -4.39
N ILE A 47 5.11 9.40 -5.10
CA ILE A 47 6.05 10.45 -5.45
C ILE A 47 5.55 11.75 -4.86
N CYS A 48 6.40 12.47 -4.15
CA CYS A 48 6.10 13.83 -3.73
C CYS A 48 7.32 14.74 -3.87
N GLN A 49 7.06 16.04 -3.98
CA GLN A 49 8.12 17.06 -4.09
C GLN A 49 8.03 18.02 -2.90
N ARG A 50 9.18 18.31 -2.31
CA ARG A 50 9.31 19.33 -1.28
C ARG A 50 10.58 20.16 -1.55
N GLY A 51 10.38 21.46 -1.83
CA GLY A 51 11.48 22.33 -2.20
C GLY A 51 12.22 21.83 -3.45
N GLU A 52 13.50 21.51 -3.31
CA GLU A 52 14.36 20.99 -4.38
C GLU A 52 14.51 19.48 -4.39
N THR A 53 13.84 18.77 -3.48
CA THR A 53 13.93 17.30 -3.33
C THR A 53 12.67 16.61 -3.85
N GLN A 54 12.87 15.59 -4.70
CA GLN A 54 11.84 14.63 -5.06
C GLN A 54 12.00 13.37 -4.23
N PHE A 55 10.99 13.06 -3.42
CA PHE A 55 10.92 11.84 -2.64
C PHE A 55 10.14 10.77 -3.42
N VAL A 56 10.70 9.55 -3.47
CA VAL A 56 10.08 8.38 -4.10
C VAL A 56 9.92 7.29 -3.05
N PHE A 57 8.70 7.09 -2.59
CA PHE A 57 8.37 6.10 -1.57
C PHE A 57 7.92 4.79 -2.20
N LEU A 58 8.49 3.69 -1.73
CA LEU A 58 8.12 2.34 -2.11
C LEU A 58 7.32 1.71 -0.97
N ASP A 59 5.97 1.80 -1.03
CA ASP A 59 5.09 1.09 -0.08
C ASP A 59 5.12 -0.41 -0.36
N THR A 60 5.42 -1.19 0.66
CA THR A 60 5.56 -2.63 0.53
C THR A 60 4.40 -3.38 1.20
N PRO A 61 4.09 -4.61 0.74
CA PRO A 61 3.19 -5.48 1.46
C PRO A 61 3.57 -5.61 2.94
N GLY A 62 2.57 -5.74 3.81
CA GLY A 62 2.83 -5.97 5.24
C GLY A 62 3.61 -7.26 5.44
N PHE A 63 4.73 -7.20 6.17
CA PHE A 63 5.58 -8.36 6.42
C PHE A 63 4.84 -9.41 7.26
N HIS A 64 4.67 -10.62 6.71
CA HIS A 64 3.96 -11.72 7.36
C HIS A 64 4.55 -13.08 6.96
N LYS A 65 4.25 -14.12 7.75
CA LYS A 65 4.66 -15.48 7.41
C LYS A 65 3.85 -16.02 6.24
N PRO A 66 4.46 -16.37 5.09
CA PRO A 66 3.74 -16.80 3.90
C PRO A 66 3.06 -18.16 4.09
N ARG A 67 1.91 -18.36 3.43
CA ARG A 67 1.15 -19.63 3.42
C ARG A 67 0.70 -20.03 2.02
N THR A 68 0.92 -19.20 1.02
CA THR A 68 0.55 -19.41 -0.39
C THR A 68 1.64 -18.82 -1.28
N ARG A 69 1.69 -19.19 -2.54
CA ARG A 69 2.62 -18.58 -3.51
C ARG A 69 2.47 -17.05 -3.62
N LEU A 70 1.24 -16.54 -3.51
CA LEU A 70 1.01 -15.11 -3.39
C LEU A 70 1.71 -14.53 -2.14
N GLY A 71 1.65 -15.25 -1.01
CA GLY A 71 2.35 -14.84 0.21
C GLY A 71 3.87 -14.84 0.05
N ASP A 72 4.45 -15.85 -0.62
CA ASP A 72 5.88 -15.91 -0.91
C ASP A 72 6.32 -14.73 -1.80
N TYR A 73 5.54 -14.40 -2.84
CA TYR A 73 5.73 -13.22 -3.67
C TYR A 73 5.76 -11.93 -2.86
N MET A 74 4.77 -11.70 -1.97
CA MET A 74 4.70 -10.50 -1.13
C MET A 74 5.91 -10.35 -0.21
N VAL A 75 6.43 -11.44 0.35
CA VAL A 75 7.67 -11.41 1.18
C VAL A 75 8.89 -11.10 0.31
N GLY A 76 8.96 -11.63 -0.90
CA GLY A 76 9.99 -11.31 -1.89
C GLY A 76 10.05 -9.81 -2.20
N VAL A 77 8.89 -9.20 -2.46
CA VAL A 77 8.76 -7.75 -2.71
C VAL A 77 9.34 -6.92 -1.55
N VAL A 78 9.03 -7.27 -0.30
CA VAL A 78 9.58 -6.54 0.87
C VAL A 78 11.11 -6.63 0.91
N ARG A 79 11.67 -7.83 0.72
CA ARG A 79 13.12 -8.04 0.79
C ARG A 79 13.89 -7.32 -0.32
N GLN A 80 13.36 -7.34 -1.54
CA GLN A 80 13.97 -6.64 -2.68
C GLN A 80 13.91 -5.12 -2.53
N SER A 81 12.82 -4.59 -1.97
CA SER A 81 12.63 -3.14 -1.82
C SER A 81 13.60 -2.47 -0.84
N VAL A 82 14.30 -3.21 0.01
CA VAL A 82 15.28 -2.66 0.99
C VAL A 82 16.69 -2.54 0.40
N ALA A 83 16.98 -3.17 -0.75
CA ALA A 83 18.35 -3.32 -1.23
C ALA A 83 18.94 -2.09 -1.94
N ASP A 84 18.08 -1.30 -2.64
CA ASP A 84 18.54 -0.23 -3.54
C ASP A 84 17.81 1.11 -3.26
N VAL A 85 17.87 1.56 -2.00
CA VAL A 85 17.22 2.82 -1.56
C VAL A 85 18.15 3.61 -0.66
N GLU A 86 17.96 4.94 -0.59
CA GLU A 86 18.73 5.84 0.24
C GLU A 86 18.35 5.76 1.72
N ALA A 87 17.10 5.39 2.03
CA ALA A 87 16.63 5.23 3.40
C ALA A 87 15.47 4.23 3.52
N VAL A 88 15.24 3.74 4.72
CA VAL A 88 14.08 2.91 5.07
C VAL A 88 13.27 3.58 6.16
N VAL A 89 11.95 3.62 6.01
CA VAL A 89 11.01 4.01 7.06
C VAL A 89 10.38 2.75 7.64
N LEU A 90 10.71 2.41 8.87
CA LEU A 90 10.04 1.35 9.62
C LEU A 90 8.83 1.93 10.33
N VAL A 91 7.63 1.59 9.87
CA VAL A 91 6.37 2.04 10.47
C VAL A 91 5.90 1.05 11.51
N VAL A 92 5.65 1.53 12.73
CA VAL A 92 5.19 0.73 13.87
C VAL A 92 3.98 1.35 14.54
N GLU A 93 3.22 0.56 15.29
CA GLU A 93 2.17 1.06 16.17
C GLU A 93 2.76 1.52 17.52
N PRO A 94 2.07 2.40 18.29
CA PRO A 94 2.56 2.91 19.56
C PRO A 94 2.42 1.87 20.69
N VAL A 95 3.04 0.70 20.51
CA VAL A 95 3.06 -0.42 21.45
C VAL A 95 4.49 -0.62 21.94
N ALA A 96 4.71 -0.54 23.26
CA ALA A 96 6.03 -0.66 23.87
C ALA A 96 6.50 -2.14 23.91
N SER A 97 6.57 -2.77 22.73
CA SER A 97 7.16 -4.10 22.56
C SER A 97 7.57 -4.31 21.10
N VAL A 98 8.72 -4.94 20.88
CA VAL A 98 9.21 -5.30 19.54
C VAL A 98 8.88 -6.77 19.28
N GLY A 99 7.94 -7.01 18.39
CA GLY A 99 7.48 -8.35 18.03
C GLY A 99 8.47 -9.08 17.10
N PRO A 100 8.24 -10.39 16.87
CA PRO A 100 9.13 -11.19 16.01
C PRO A 100 9.24 -10.64 14.58
N GLN A 101 8.16 -10.08 14.03
CA GLN A 101 8.13 -9.51 12.69
C GLN A 101 8.95 -8.23 12.59
N GLU A 102 8.88 -7.34 13.59
CA GLU A 102 9.71 -6.14 13.66
C GLU A 102 11.18 -6.52 13.81
N LYS A 103 11.51 -7.52 14.66
CA LYS A 103 12.89 -8.00 14.81
C LYS A 103 13.46 -8.53 13.50
N GLU A 104 12.66 -9.25 12.69
CA GLU A 104 13.08 -9.73 11.38
C GLU A 104 13.31 -8.57 10.40
N LEU A 105 12.43 -7.56 10.38
CA LEU A 105 12.61 -6.36 9.57
C LEU A 105 13.85 -5.56 9.98
N ILE A 106 14.05 -5.33 11.28
CA ILE A 106 15.24 -4.66 11.82
C ILE A 106 16.52 -5.43 11.46
N ALA A 107 16.51 -6.76 11.53
CA ALA A 107 17.66 -7.57 11.11
C ALA A 107 17.94 -7.41 9.60
N GLY A 108 16.91 -7.30 8.77
CA GLY A 108 17.04 -7.00 7.34
C GLY A 108 17.64 -5.63 7.06
N ILE A 109 17.16 -4.59 7.75
CA ILE A 109 17.68 -3.21 7.67
C ILE A 109 19.17 -3.19 8.08
N ARG A 110 19.50 -3.82 9.20
CA ARG A 110 20.89 -3.92 9.68
C ARG A 110 21.82 -4.62 8.67
N ALA A 111 21.33 -5.67 8.03
CA ALA A 111 22.10 -6.41 7.01
C ALA A 111 22.31 -5.58 5.74
N ALA A 112 21.33 -4.80 5.34
CA ALA A 112 21.40 -3.91 4.16
C ALA A 112 22.30 -2.68 4.41
N LYS A 113 22.57 -2.31 5.67
CA LYS A 113 23.34 -1.11 6.06
C LYS A 113 22.79 0.19 5.47
N VAL A 114 21.48 0.28 5.35
CA VAL A 114 20.76 1.45 4.84
C VAL A 114 20.31 2.31 6.03
N PRO A 115 20.38 3.65 5.94
CA PRO A 115 19.83 4.54 6.95
C PRO A 115 18.36 4.22 7.25
N ALA A 116 17.96 4.29 8.53
CA ALA A 116 16.63 3.89 8.94
C ALA A 116 15.97 4.91 9.86
N VAL A 117 14.76 5.33 9.51
CA VAL A 117 13.90 6.17 10.34
C VAL A 117 12.77 5.32 10.92
N LEU A 118 12.55 5.43 12.22
CA LEU A 118 11.41 4.81 12.90
C LEU A 118 10.22 5.78 12.89
N ALA A 119 9.14 5.42 12.23
CA ALA A 119 7.87 6.15 12.27
C ALA A 119 6.90 5.46 13.24
N ILE A 120 6.65 6.06 14.41
CA ILE A 120 5.66 5.57 15.36
C ILE A 120 4.31 6.16 14.97
N ASN A 121 3.49 5.37 14.27
CA ASN A 121 2.22 5.81 13.72
C ASN A 121 1.06 5.64 14.71
N LYS A 122 -0.09 6.26 14.38
CA LYS A 122 -1.32 6.30 15.19
C LYS A 122 -1.15 7.07 16.50
N LEU A 123 -0.36 8.14 16.46
CA LEU A 123 -0.18 9.09 17.57
C LEU A 123 -1.52 9.56 18.17
N ASP A 124 -2.55 9.69 17.33
CA ASP A 124 -3.91 10.07 17.69
C ASP A 124 -4.65 9.07 18.59
N THR A 125 -4.07 7.90 18.85
CA THR A 125 -4.70 6.82 19.63
C THR A 125 -4.12 6.63 21.03
N VAL A 126 -3.06 7.38 21.39
CA VAL A 126 -2.34 7.19 22.65
C VAL A 126 -1.96 8.51 23.32
N GLU A 127 -1.74 8.46 24.62
CA GLU A 127 -1.20 9.58 25.39
C GLU A 127 0.31 9.76 25.14
N PRO A 128 0.84 11.02 25.26
CA PRO A 128 2.25 11.32 24.98
C PRO A 128 3.26 10.50 25.80
N GLN A 129 2.94 10.16 27.05
CA GLN A 129 3.80 9.34 27.90
C GLN A 129 4.07 7.95 27.31
N ARG A 130 3.06 7.36 26.64
CA ARG A 130 3.18 6.06 25.97
C ARG A 130 4.23 6.08 24.86
N LEU A 131 4.36 7.20 24.15
CA LEU A 131 5.36 7.35 23.09
C LEU A 131 6.79 7.23 23.61
N LEU A 132 7.09 7.82 24.77
CA LEU A 132 8.42 7.73 25.38
C LEU A 132 8.80 6.28 25.71
N GLU A 133 7.85 5.48 26.20
CA GLU A 133 8.05 4.05 26.45
C GLU A 133 8.36 3.29 25.14
N VAL A 134 7.59 3.58 24.07
CA VAL A 134 7.79 2.95 22.75
C VAL A 134 9.16 3.32 22.19
N MET A 135 9.53 4.60 22.23
CA MET A 135 10.83 5.07 21.75
C MET A 135 11.98 4.37 22.50
N ALA A 136 11.89 4.28 23.84
CA ALA A 136 12.90 3.62 24.65
C ALA A 136 13.07 2.14 24.30
N VAL A 137 11.97 1.41 24.04
CA VAL A 137 12.00 -0.01 23.69
C VAL A 137 12.63 -0.22 22.30
N TYR A 138 12.27 0.57 21.30
CA TYR A 138 12.82 0.44 19.95
C TYR A 138 14.29 0.88 19.87
N SER A 139 14.71 1.92 20.61
CA SER A 139 16.11 2.36 20.66
C SER A 139 17.06 1.32 21.31
N GLN A 140 16.54 0.39 22.11
CA GLN A 140 17.33 -0.74 22.62
C GLN A 140 17.56 -1.83 21.55
N GLU A 141 16.67 -1.96 20.57
CA GLU A 141 16.78 -2.97 19.51
C GLU A 141 17.65 -2.50 18.33
N TYR A 142 17.59 -1.22 17.99
CA TYR A 142 18.30 -0.66 16.85
C TYR A 142 18.55 0.84 17.03
N ASP A 143 19.72 1.31 16.60
CA ASP A 143 20.10 2.73 16.57
C ASP A 143 19.55 3.37 15.27
N PHE A 144 18.31 3.88 15.36
CA PHE A 144 17.66 4.57 14.24
C PHE A 144 18.24 5.96 14.06
N ASP A 145 18.45 6.39 12.80
CA ASP A 145 18.94 7.74 12.47
C ASP A 145 17.98 8.83 12.96
N ALA A 146 16.67 8.55 12.95
CA ALA A 146 15.65 9.41 13.55
C ALA A 146 14.44 8.58 14.03
N VAL A 147 13.71 9.13 15.02
CA VAL A 147 12.45 8.56 15.53
C VAL A 147 11.38 9.64 15.47
N VAL A 148 10.37 9.44 14.63
CA VAL A 148 9.32 10.43 14.37
C VAL A 148 7.94 9.86 14.72
N PRO A 149 7.28 10.38 15.77
CA PRO A 149 5.87 10.09 16.03
C PRO A 149 4.98 10.74 14.97
N ILE A 150 4.05 9.97 14.40
CA ILE A 150 3.14 10.45 13.35
C ILE A 150 1.70 10.01 13.57
N SER A 151 0.76 10.76 13.02
CA SER A 151 -0.58 10.28 12.69
C SER A 151 -0.78 10.39 11.18
N ALA A 152 -0.51 9.30 10.48
CA ALA A 152 -0.69 9.27 9.03
C ALA A 152 -2.14 9.57 8.59
N LYS A 153 -3.11 9.31 9.48
CA LYS A 153 -4.52 9.59 9.26
C LYS A 153 -4.84 11.08 9.30
N ASN A 154 -4.23 11.81 10.23
CA ASN A 154 -4.48 13.24 10.44
C ASN A 154 -3.46 14.12 9.71
N GLY A 155 -2.33 13.56 9.28
CA GLY A 155 -1.19 14.29 8.70
C GLY A 155 -0.17 14.79 9.72
N ASP A 156 -0.39 14.57 11.02
CA ASP A 156 0.50 15.03 12.08
C ASP A 156 1.86 14.31 11.98
N GLY A 157 2.96 15.03 12.08
CA GLY A 157 4.33 14.49 12.02
C GLY A 157 4.80 14.06 10.62
N VAL A 158 3.97 14.18 9.58
CA VAL A 158 4.34 13.76 8.21
C VAL A 158 5.37 14.70 7.60
N GLU A 159 5.26 15.99 7.84
CA GLU A 159 6.24 16.98 7.35
C GLU A 159 7.57 16.86 8.10
N GLU A 160 7.55 16.59 9.41
CA GLU A 160 8.72 16.29 10.21
C GLU A 160 9.43 15.04 9.71
N LEU A 161 8.69 14.00 9.35
CA LEU A 161 9.25 12.80 8.73
C LEU A 161 9.96 13.12 7.41
N LEU A 162 9.37 13.97 6.55
CA LEU A 162 9.99 14.40 5.30
C LEU A 162 11.28 15.23 5.55
N GLN A 163 11.31 16.07 6.60
CA GLN A 163 12.50 16.83 6.97
C GLN A 163 13.66 15.92 7.38
N GLU A 164 13.40 14.89 8.22
CA GLU A 164 14.41 13.91 8.59
C GLU A 164 14.89 13.11 7.38
N LEU A 165 13.99 12.68 6.50
CA LEU A 165 14.34 11.94 5.29
C LEU A 165 15.15 12.78 4.28
N ASN A 166 15.01 14.10 4.29
CA ASN A 166 15.76 14.98 3.40
C ASN A 166 17.28 14.95 3.67
N ALA A 167 17.71 14.53 4.86
CA ALA A 167 19.13 14.35 5.18
C ALA A 167 19.80 13.25 4.33
N PHE A 168 19.03 12.29 3.82
CA PHE A 168 19.51 11.17 3.00
C PHE A 168 19.40 11.44 1.49
N ALA A 169 18.84 12.59 1.10
CA ALA A 169 18.68 12.92 -0.32
C ALA A 169 20.03 13.09 -1.02
N VAL A 170 20.16 12.48 -2.20
CA VAL A 170 21.34 12.53 -3.04
C VAL A 170 21.18 13.52 -4.19
N GLY A 171 22.29 14.13 -4.63
CA GLY A 171 22.28 15.02 -5.80
C GLY A 171 21.93 14.24 -7.07
N SER A 172 20.74 14.48 -7.61
CA SER A 172 20.22 13.80 -8.80
C SER A 172 19.12 14.66 -9.45
N PRO A 173 18.97 14.63 -10.78
CA PRO A 173 17.80 15.17 -11.43
C PRO A 173 16.54 14.41 -11.02
N ALA A 174 15.36 15.02 -11.21
CA ALA A 174 14.08 14.36 -10.95
C ALA A 174 13.97 13.03 -11.69
N LEU A 175 13.54 11.99 -10.99
CA LEU A 175 13.29 10.65 -11.54
C LEU A 175 11.94 10.56 -12.26
N PHE A 176 10.99 11.40 -11.83
CA PHE A 176 9.64 11.46 -12.40
C PHE A 176 9.28 12.90 -12.78
N PRO A 177 8.42 13.09 -13.80
CA PRO A 177 7.93 14.40 -14.18
C PRO A 177 7.22 15.13 -13.04
N GLU A 178 7.17 16.45 -13.11
CA GLU A 178 6.41 17.27 -12.18
C GLU A 178 4.91 16.95 -12.23
N GLY A 179 4.27 16.89 -11.07
CA GLY A 179 2.84 16.57 -10.93
C GLY A 179 2.51 15.08 -10.95
N VAL A 180 3.48 14.19 -11.18
CA VAL A 180 3.27 12.73 -11.07
C VAL A 180 3.35 12.33 -9.60
N THR A 181 2.32 11.66 -9.10
CA THR A 181 2.22 11.19 -7.70
C THR A 181 2.41 9.67 -7.56
N THR A 182 2.28 8.92 -8.66
CA THR A 182 2.52 7.47 -8.72
C THR A 182 2.91 7.04 -10.14
N ASP A 183 3.65 5.95 -10.25
CA ASP A 183 3.97 5.30 -11.53
C ASP A 183 2.99 4.16 -11.90
N GLN A 184 1.98 3.93 -11.04
CA GLN A 184 1.04 2.85 -11.29
C GLN A 184 0.13 3.16 -12.48
N PRO A 185 -0.11 2.17 -13.36
CA PRO A 185 -1.12 2.31 -14.40
C PRO A 185 -2.51 2.56 -13.79
N GLU A 186 -3.27 3.50 -14.33
CA GLU A 186 -4.64 3.84 -13.88
C GLU A 186 -5.54 2.60 -13.74
N LYS A 187 -5.43 1.66 -14.67
CA LYS A 187 -6.14 0.37 -14.60
C LYS A 187 -5.84 -0.41 -13.32
N GLN A 188 -4.59 -0.36 -12.86
CA GLN A 188 -4.19 -1.06 -11.64
C GLN A 188 -4.76 -0.38 -10.41
N VAL A 189 -4.70 0.94 -10.35
CA VAL A 189 -5.32 1.72 -9.25
C VAL A 189 -6.83 1.47 -9.21
N CYS A 190 -7.53 1.50 -10.36
CA CYS A 190 -8.95 1.19 -10.44
C CYS A 190 -9.27 -0.23 -9.93
N ALA A 191 -8.47 -1.23 -10.31
CA ALA A 191 -8.64 -2.61 -9.82
C ALA A 191 -8.48 -2.69 -8.29
N GLU A 192 -7.47 -2.01 -7.75
CA GLU A 192 -7.24 -1.96 -6.30
C GLU A 192 -8.36 -1.21 -5.56
N LEU A 193 -8.90 -0.11 -6.09
CA LEU A 193 -10.04 0.58 -5.49
C LEU A 193 -11.28 -0.31 -5.41
N ILE A 194 -11.53 -1.15 -6.42
CA ILE A 194 -12.60 -2.18 -6.36
C ILE A 194 -12.26 -3.23 -5.29
N ARG A 195 -11.00 -3.69 -5.23
CA ARG A 195 -10.55 -4.67 -4.23
C ARG A 195 -10.64 -4.13 -2.80
N GLU A 196 -10.42 -2.85 -2.57
CA GLU A 196 -10.68 -2.19 -1.28
C GLU A 196 -12.13 -2.39 -0.83
N LYS A 197 -13.10 -2.18 -1.73
CA LYS A 197 -14.52 -2.34 -1.37
C LYS A 197 -14.88 -3.80 -1.07
N LEU A 198 -14.21 -4.77 -1.71
CA LEU A 198 -14.31 -6.17 -1.33
C LEU A 198 -13.75 -6.41 0.08
N LEU A 199 -12.60 -5.84 0.41
CA LEU A 199 -12.02 -5.93 1.75
C LEU A 199 -12.93 -5.31 2.81
N LEU A 200 -13.52 -4.15 2.55
CA LEU A 200 -14.35 -3.43 3.53
C LEU A 200 -15.74 -4.05 3.74
N ASN A 201 -16.30 -4.71 2.73
CA ASN A 201 -17.68 -5.22 2.76
C ASN A 201 -17.81 -6.74 2.98
N LEU A 202 -16.72 -7.50 2.86
CA LEU A 202 -16.72 -8.96 2.99
C LEU A 202 -15.88 -9.37 4.18
N ASP A 203 -16.20 -10.51 4.79
CA ASP A 203 -15.53 -10.98 6.01
C ASP A 203 -14.83 -12.33 5.85
N ARG A 204 -14.07 -12.71 6.87
CA ARG A 204 -13.33 -13.97 6.97
C ARG A 204 -12.37 -14.15 5.78
N GLU A 205 -12.39 -15.33 5.16
CA GLU A 205 -11.49 -15.73 4.06
C GLU A 205 -11.90 -15.19 2.69
N VAL A 206 -13.15 -14.71 2.54
CA VAL A 206 -13.69 -14.33 1.23
C VAL A 206 -12.89 -13.21 0.57
N PRO A 207 -12.62 -12.06 1.23
CA PRO A 207 -11.89 -10.96 0.60
C PRO A 207 -10.42 -11.31 0.29
N HIS A 208 -9.80 -12.16 1.11
CA HIS A 208 -8.41 -12.58 0.92
C HIS A 208 -8.22 -13.48 -0.32
N GLY A 209 -9.27 -14.22 -0.70
CA GLY A 209 -9.32 -15.07 -1.89
C GLY A 209 -9.79 -14.35 -3.15
N THR A 210 -9.83 -13.00 -3.19
CA THR A 210 -10.25 -12.25 -4.37
C THR A 210 -9.09 -11.62 -5.13
N ALA A 211 -9.24 -11.53 -6.46
CA ALA A 211 -8.45 -10.68 -7.34
C ALA A 211 -9.38 -9.90 -8.25
N VAL A 212 -8.95 -8.75 -8.71
CA VAL A 212 -9.71 -7.89 -9.62
C VAL A 212 -8.87 -7.63 -10.88
N GLU A 213 -9.46 -7.83 -12.03
CA GLU A 213 -8.85 -7.56 -13.33
C GLU A 213 -9.73 -6.56 -14.08
N ILE A 214 -9.13 -5.49 -14.58
CA ILE A 214 -9.80 -4.56 -15.51
C ILE A 214 -9.73 -5.16 -16.91
N THR A 215 -10.87 -5.60 -17.42
CA THR A 215 -11.01 -6.26 -18.73
C THR A 215 -11.29 -5.28 -19.85
N ARG A 216 -11.83 -4.10 -19.53
CA ARG A 216 -12.04 -3.00 -20.48
C ARG A 216 -11.78 -1.67 -19.79
N PHE A 217 -11.11 -0.78 -20.49
CA PHE A 217 -10.86 0.62 -20.09
C PHE A 217 -10.84 1.45 -21.37
N THR A 218 -11.91 2.19 -21.63
CA THR A 218 -12.06 2.97 -22.87
C THR A 218 -12.70 4.32 -22.54
N GLU A 219 -12.07 5.38 -22.94
CA GLU A 219 -12.63 6.71 -22.87
C GLU A 219 -13.57 6.94 -24.07
N ARG A 220 -14.76 7.46 -23.79
CA ARG A 220 -15.74 7.87 -24.81
C ARG A 220 -15.44 9.29 -25.27
N ASP A 221 -15.96 9.68 -26.44
CA ASP A 221 -15.82 11.04 -27.00
C ASP A 221 -16.32 12.15 -26.05
N ASN A 222 -17.20 11.84 -25.13
CA ASN A 222 -17.74 12.77 -24.12
C ASN A 222 -16.93 12.77 -22.80
N GLY A 223 -15.75 12.13 -22.75
CA GLY A 223 -14.89 12.06 -21.58
C GLY A 223 -15.30 11.06 -20.50
N ILE A 224 -16.41 10.34 -20.68
CA ILE A 224 -16.82 9.26 -19.75
C ILE A 224 -15.97 8.03 -19.99
N ILE A 225 -15.49 7.38 -18.92
CA ILE A 225 -14.71 6.15 -19.02
C ILE A 225 -15.63 4.92 -18.86
N ASP A 226 -15.59 4.03 -19.85
CA ASP A 226 -16.16 2.68 -19.76
C ASP A 226 -15.15 1.76 -19.08
N LEU A 227 -15.50 1.27 -17.90
CA LEU A 227 -14.68 0.39 -17.10
C LEU A 227 -15.40 -0.95 -16.86
N GLU A 228 -14.80 -2.04 -17.34
CA GLU A 228 -15.28 -3.38 -17.03
C GLU A 228 -14.28 -4.09 -16.13
N ALA A 229 -14.77 -4.67 -15.03
CA ALA A 229 -13.95 -5.38 -14.05
C ALA A 229 -14.47 -6.79 -13.81
N THR A 230 -13.56 -7.76 -13.82
CA THR A 230 -13.87 -9.12 -13.38
C THR A 230 -13.27 -9.36 -11.99
N ILE A 231 -14.13 -9.69 -11.04
CA ILE A 231 -13.76 -10.10 -9.69
C ILE A 231 -13.62 -11.62 -9.68
N TYR A 232 -12.42 -12.11 -9.42
CA TYR A 232 -12.16 -13.54 -9.25
C TYR A 232 -12.23 -13.95 -7.80
N CYS A 233 -12.78 -15.13 -7.53
CA CYS A 233 -12.81 -15.74 -6.20
C CYS A 233 -12.50 -17.24 -6.31
N GLU A 234 -12.10 -17.87 -5.19
CA GLU A 234 -11.63 -19.25 -5.21
C GLU A 234 -12.74 -20.32 -5.21
N LYS A 235 -13.95 -20.00 -4.71
CA LYS A 235 -15.03 -20.98 -4.51
C LYS A 235 -16.38 -20.44 -5.00
N ALA A 236 -17.27 -21.35 -5.42
CA ALA A 236 -18.64 -20.99 -5.81
C ALA A 236 -19.42 -20.36 -4.64
N SER A 237 -19.21 -20.81 -3.40
CA SER A 237 -19.79 -20.21 -2.20
C SER A 237 -19.34 -18.77 -2.00
N HIS A 238 -18.06 -18.44 -2.27
CA HIS A 238 -17.53 -17.08 -2.22
C HIS A 238 -18.21 -16.19 -3.27
N LYS A 239 -18.42 -16.71 -4.51
CA LYS A 239 -19.15 -15.99 -5.56
C LYS A 239 -20.54 -15.58 -5.09
N GLY A 240 -21.29 -16.51 -4.44
CA GLY A 240 -22.61 -16.19 -3.89
C GLY A 240 -22.58 -15.08 -2.83
N ILE A 241 -21.57 -15.06 -1.96
CA ILE A 241 -21.39 -14.04 -0.92
C ILE A 241 -21.06 -12.68 -1.55
N ILE A 242 -20.17 -12.64 -2.56
CA ILE A 242 -19.78 -11.41 -3.26
C ILE A 242 -20.95 -10.80 -4.02
N ILE A 243 -21.79 -11.63 -4.66
CA ILE A 243 -22.99 -11.16 -5.35
C ILE A 243 -24.03 -10.69 -4.34
N GLY A 244 -24.24 -11.46 -3.26
CA GLY A 244 -25.26 -11.20 -2.24
C GLY A 244 -26.70 -11.47 -2.73
N LYS A 245 -27.65 -11.31 -1.83
CA LYS A 245 -29.09 -11.51 -2.15
C LYS A 245 -29.53 -10.53 -3.24
N HIS A 246 -30.06 -11.05 -4.34
CA HIS A 246 -30.48 -10.27 -5.52
C HIS A 246 -29.41 -9.30 -6.06
N GLY A 247 -28.11 -9.59 -5.88
CA GLY A 247 -27.02 -8.74 -6.35
C GLY A 247 -26.71 -7.52 -5.47
N ALA A 248 -27.33 -7.39 -4.30
CA ALA A 248 -27.24 -6.19 -3.48
C ALA A 248 -25.81 -5.90 -2.99
N MET A 249 -25.01 -6.94 -2.65
CA MET A 249 -23.63 -6.75 -2.20
C MET A 249 -22.75 -6.28 -3.34
N LEU A 250 -22.82 -6.92 -4.51
CA LEU A 250 -22.05 -6.54 -5.69
C LEU A 250 -22.40 -5.12 -6.15
N LYS A 251 -23.68 -4.75 -6.11
CA LYS A 251 -24.15 -3.39 -6.41
C LYS A 251 -23.51 -2.37 -5.45
N LYS A 252 -23.55 -2.61 -4.13
CA LYS A 252 -22.95 -1.74 -3.12
C LYS A 252 -21.44 -1.56 -3.35
N ILE A 253 -20.73 -2.67 -3.61
CA ILE A 253 -19.30 -2.66 -3.93
C ILE A 253 -19.03 -1.81 -5.17
N GLY A 254 -19.80 -2.02 -6.26
CA GLY A 254 -19.65 -1.27 -7.50
C GLY A 254 -19.94 0.22 -7.34
N GLU A 255 -21.00 0.61 -6.63
CA GLU A 255 -21.36 2.02 -6.39
C GLU A 255 -20.28 2.76 -5.59
N THR A 256 -19.79 2.15 -4.49
CA THR A 256 -18.74 2.79 -3.66
C THR A 256 -17.39 2.79 -4.36
N ALA A 257 -17.04 1.75 -5.12
CA ALA A 257 -15.82 1.73 -5.93
C ALA A 257 -15.86 2.80 -7.03
N ARG A 258 -16.98 2.94 -7.72
CA ARG A 258 -17.15 3.94 -8.77
C ARG A 258 -16.92 5.37 -8.26
N GLN A 259 -17.41 5.70 -7.06
CA GLN A 259 -17.19 7.01 -6.45
C GLN A 259 -15.70 7.30 -6.25
N ASP A 260 -14.94 6.34 -5.71
CA ASP A 260 -13.49 6.51 -5.50
C ASP A 260 -12.74 6.56 -6.83
N ILE A 261 -13.15 5.76 -7.82
CA ILE A 261 -12.54 5.77 -9.17
C ILE A 261 -12.82 7.11 -9.86
N GLU A 262 -14.05 7.64 -9.79
CA GLU A 262 -14.38 8.95 -10.34
C GLU A 262 -13.55 10.07 -9.68
N ALA A 263 -13.33 10.00 -8.36
CA ALA A 263 -12.49 10.94 -7.66
C ALA A 263 -11.01 10.86 -8.10
N PHE A 264 -10.49 9.65 -8.29
CA PHE A 264 -9.12 9.42 -8.75
C PHE A 264 -8.93 9.86 -10.21
N MET A 265 -9.89 9.51 -11.10
CA MET A 265 -9.81 9.82 -12.54
C MET A 265 -10.17 11.27 -12.89
N GLY A 266 -10.79 12.00 -11.97
CA GLY A 266 -11.29 13.35 -12.22
C GLY A 266 -12.46 13.43 -13.22
N THR A 267 -13.05 12.29 -13.60
CA THR A 267 -14.14 12.21 -14.60
C THR A 267 -15.17 11.15 -14.23
N LYS A 268 -16.30 11.14 -14.96
CA LYS A 268 -17.37 10.17 -14.78
C LYS A 268 -16.97 8.79 -15.30
N VAL A 269 -17.42 7.74 -14.58
CA VAL A 269 -17.11 6.34 -14.90
C VAL A 269 -18.38 5.50 -14.99
N TYR A 270 -18.53 4.77 -16.09
CA TYR A 270 -19.51 3.72 -16.23
C TYR A 270 -18.88 2.38 -15.86
N LEU A 271 -19.06 1.95 -14.60
CA LEU A 271 -18.47 0.73 -14.06
C LEU A 271 -19.41 -0.46 -14.20
N GLN A 272 -18.90 -1.53 -14.83
CA GLN A 272 -19.56 -2.84 -14.86
C GLN A 272 -18.67 -3.89 -14.17
N THR A 273 -19.28 -4.77 -13.36
CA THR A 273 -18.54 -5.77 -12.58
C THR A 273 -19.12 -7.16 -12.77
N TRP A 274 -18.26 -8.15 -12.95
CA TRP A 274 -18.60 -9.57 -13.00
C TRP A 274 -17.86 -10.37 -11.94
N VAL A 275 -18.42 -11.50 -11.51
CA VAL A 275 -17.79 -12.40 -10.56
C VAL A 275 -17.57 -13.77 -11.20
N LYS A 276 -16.29 -14.22 -11.23
CA LYS A 276 -15.89 -15.52 -11.78
C LYS A 276 -15.17 -16.35 -10.73
N VAL A 277 -15.34 -17.66 -10.77
CA VAL A 277 -14.60 -18.61 -9.92
C VAL A 277 -13.32 -19.03 -10.62
N LYS A 278 -12.19 -18.93 -9.91
CA LYS A 278 -10.87 -19.45 -10.31
C LYS A 278 -10.26 -20.15 -9.10
N GLU A 279 -10.42 -21.45 -9.05
CA GLU A 279 -9.95 -22.26 -7.94
C GLU A 279 -8.43 -22.18 -7.77
N LYS A 280 -7.96 -22.09 -6.53
CA LYS A 280 -6.53 -22.07 -6.15
C LYS A 280 -5.68 -21.06 -6.93
N TRP A 281 -6.26 -19.93 -7.36
CA TRP A 281 -5.53 -18.94 -8.15
C TRP A 281 -4.30 -18.39 -7.41
N ARG A 282 -4.34 -18.31 -6.09
CA ARG A 282 -3.22 -17.84 -5.24
C ARG A 282 -1.99 -18.75 -5.27
N ASP A 283 -2.13 -19.98 -5.73
CA ASP A 283 -1.06 -20.97 -5.86
C ASP A 283 -0.68 -21.26 -7.33
N SER A 284 -1.34 -20.60 -8.28
CA SER A 284 -1.08 -20.73 -9.72
C SER A 284 -0.16 -19.62 -10.21
N GLN A 285 1.08 -19.94 -10.57
CA GLN A 285 2.03 -18.97 -11.10
C GLN A 285 1.53 -18.27 -12.37
N PHE A 286 0.81 -19.01 -13.24
CA PHE A 286 0.20 -18.44 -14.44
C PHE A 286 -0.86 -17.38 -14.10
N LEU A 287 -1.77 -17.67 -13.15
CA LEU A 287 -2.81 -16.72 -12.76
C LEU A 287 -2.23 -15.54 -11.97
N LEU A 288 -1.21 -15.76 -11.15
CA LEU A 288 -0.52 -14.69 -10.45
C LEU A 288 0.08 -13.69 -11.45
N ARG A 289 0.76 -14.17 -12.50
CA ARG A 289 1.29 -13.31 -13.56
C ARG A 289 0.18 -12.53 -14.28
N ASN A 290 -0.92 -13.20 -14.63
CA ASN A 290 -2.06 -12.55 -15.30
C ASN A 290 -2.72 -11.46 -14.45
N PHE A 291 -2.68 -11.58 -13.13
CA PHE A 291 -3.21 -10.58 -12.19
C PHE A 291 -2.17 -9.52 -11.79
N GLY A 292 -1.00 -9.49 -12.44
CA GLY A 292 0.03 -8.48 -12.20
C GLY A 292 0.93 -8.75 -10.99
N PHE A 293 0.93 -9.97 -10.46
CA PHE A 293 1.85 -10.42 -9.40
C PHE A 293 3.06 -11.07 -10.07
N THR A 294 3.99 -10.24 -10.55
CA THR A 294 5.21 -10.69 -11.22
C THR A 294 6.45 -10.23 -10.45
N ASP A 295 7.42 -11.12 -10.31
CA ASP A 295 8.77 -10.70 -9.93
C ASP A 295 9.36 -9.94 -11.16
N ASN A 296 9.57 -8.64 -11.02
CA ASN A 296 10.32 -7.85 -11.99
C ASN A 296 11.81 -7.98 -11.72
#